data_6f2ab77992eefb2ccc2e8fddad3486cc
#
_entry.id   6f2ab77992eefb2ccc2e8fddad3486cc
#
_cell.length_a   1.000
_cell.length_b   1.000
_cell.length_c   1.000
_cell.angle_alpha   90.00
_cell.angle_beta   90.00
_cell.angle_gamma   90.00
#
_symmetry.space_group_name_H-M   'P 1'
#
loop_
_entity.id
_entity.type
_entity.pdbx_description
1 polymer ?
#
loop_
_entity_poly.entity_id
_entity_poly.type
_entity_poly.pdbx_seq_one_letter_code
_entity_poly.pdbx_strand_id
1 'polypeptide(L)'
;MRRFAVLAAVPAAFACGYLAARVELPQAHAQTPPAALTPQIINLAAMTNEDIGPQVPNMGTLRTKGLVSTPHGTIAVQSGNVPKHYHTSADEIQYVISGRGTFWLGSEQREVGPGDLIIIPKGAAHAGSVATSGEFKALAIKLPPQAAGDTHLLP
;
A
#
# COMPACT_ATOMS: atom_id res chain seq x y z
N MET A 1 19.08 -69.45 65.09
CA MET A 1 19.66 -68.12 64.87
C MET A 1 19.37 -67.68 63.43
N ARG A 2 18.32 -66.86 63.26
CA ARG A 2 17.94 -66.37 61.92
C ARG A 2 18.48 -64.95 61.75
N ARG A 3 19.36 -64.81 60.74
CA ARG A 3 19.92 -63.47 60.37
C ARG A 3 18.94 -62.83 59.43
N PHE A 4 18.35 -61.67 59.81
CA PHE A 4 17.58 -60.80 58.93
C PHE A 4 18.53 -59.89 58.18
N ALA A 5 18.55 -60.02 56.87
CA ALA A 5 19.18 -59.04 55.98
C ALA A 5 18.23 -57.87 55.73
N VAL A 6 18.65 -56.68 56.11
CA VAL A 6 17.98 -55.43 55.82
C VAL A 6 18.41 -54.98 54.44
N LEU A 7 17.46 -54.99 53.48
CA LEU A 7 17.66 -54.36 52.19
C LEU A 7 17.41 -52.84 52.36
N ALA A 8 18.43 -52.07 52.15
CA ALA A 8 18.34 -50.62 52.03
C ALA A 8 17.84 -50.24 50.61
N ALA A 9 16.64 -49.70 50.50
CA ALA A 9 16.14 -49.14 49.27
C ALA A 9 16.70 -47.71 49.06
N VAL A 10 17.42 -47.49 47.98
CA VAL A 10 17.88 -46.17 47.57
C VAL A 10 16.78 -45.52 46.74
N PRO A 11 16.28 -44.35 47.12
CA PRO A 11 15.31 -43.62 46.26
C PRO A 11 16.09 -42.94 45.11
N ALA A 12 15.85 -43.35 43.87
CA ALA A 12 16.29 -42.65 42.70
C ALA A 12 15.51 -41.34 42.57
N ALA A 13 16.14 -40.23 42.85
CA ALA A 13 15.58 -38.90 42.59
C ALA A 13 15.61 -38.64 41.07
N PHE A 14 14.46 -38.70 40.46
CA PHE A 14 14.23 -38.22 39.08
C PHE A 14 14.29 -36.69 39.09
N ALA A 15 15.40 -36.11 38.68
CA ALA A 15 15.52 -34.72 38.36
C ALA A 15 14.87 -34.49 36.98
N CYS A 16 13.58 -34.19 36.94
CA CYS A 16 12.94 -33.65 35.76
C CYS A 16 13.46 -32.23 35.53
N GLY A 17 14.47 -32.13 34.66
CA GLY A 17 14.91 -30.84 34.14
C GLY A 17 13.78 -30.21 33.32
N TYR A 18 13.06 -29.24 33.86
CA TYR A 18 12.17 -28.37 33.13
C TYR A 18 12.99 -27.48 32.22
N LEU A 19 13.19 -27.87 30.95
CA LEU A 19 13.63 -26.99 29.90
C LEU A 19 12.43 -26.05 29.59
N ALA A 20 12.39 -24.91 30.28
CA ALA A 20 11.51 -23.83 29.90
C ALA A 20 12.01 -23.25 28.56
N ALA A 21 11.52 -23.79 27.46
CA ALA A 21 11.65 -23.15 26.17
C ALA A 21 10.98 -21.78 26.28
N ARG A 22 11.77 -20.72 26.33
CA ARG A 22 11.25 -19.35 26.20
C ARG A 22 10.73 -19.24 24.79
N VAL A 23 9.42 -19.43 24.62
CA VAL A 23 8.71 -19.01 23.40
C VAL A 23 8.73 -17.49 23.44
N GLU A 24 9.64 -16.87 22.72
CA GLU A 24 9.56 -15.44 22.43
C GLU A 24 8.33 -15.25 21.54
N LEU A 25 7.23 -14.86 22.15
CA LEU A 25 6.07 -14.40 21.38
C LEU A 25 6.54 -13.19 20.57
N PRO A 26 6.26 -13.16 19.24
CA PRO A 26 6.58 -11.99 18.46
C PRO A 26 5.90 -10.78 19.13
N GLN A 27 6.71 -9.82 19.54
CA GLN A 27 6.18 -8.56 20.08
C GLN A 27 5.35 -7.94 18.96
N ALA A 28 4.04 -7.86 19.20
CA ALA A 28 3.17 -7.06 18.36
C ALA A 28 3.73 -5.63 18.41
N HIS A 29 4.40 -5.22 17.33
CA HIS A 29 4.80 -3.83 17.20
C HIS A 29 3.50 -3.02 17.22
N ALA A 30 3.30 -2.27 18.29
CA ALA A 30 2.19 -1.32 18.39
C ALA A 30 2.33 -0.41 17.16
N GLN A 31 1.44 -0.58 16.19
CA GLN A 31 1.39 0.32 15.04
C GLN A 31 1.09 1.70 15.60
N THR A 32 1.97 2.65 15.34
CA THR A 32 1.71 4.05 15.67
C THR A 32 0.32 4.40 15.11
N PRO A 33 -0.61 4.90 15.94
CA PRO A 33 -1.92 5.27 15.44
C PRO A 33 -1.75 6.19 14.23
N PRO A 34 -2.50 5.99 13.13
CA PRO A 34 -2.41 6.89 11.98
C PRO A 34 -2.68 8.30 12.46
N ALA A 35 -1.91 9.26 11.95
CA ALA A 35 -2.07 10.66 12.30
C ALA A 35 -3.52 11.10 12.03
N ALA A 36 -4.13 11.78 12.99
CA ALA A 36 -5.47 12.31 12.82
C ALA A 36 -5.50 13.26 11.62
N LEU A 37 -6.56 13.18 10.81
CA LEU A 37 -6.74 14.10 9.69
C LEU A 37 -6.92 15.53 10.22
N THR A 38 -6.19 16.45 9.61
CA THR A 38 -6.34 17.88 9.90
C THR A 38 -7.35 18.51 8.95
N PRO A 39 -8.35 19.26 9.43
CA PRO A 39 -9.27 19.96 8.56
C PRO A 39 -8.54 20.95 7.63
N GLN A 40 -8.75 20.84 6.32
CA GLN A 40 -8.12 21.70 5.32
C GLN A 40 -8.95 21.76 4.04
N ILE A 41 -8.79 22.84 3.29
CA ILE A 41 -9.36 23.01 1.95
C ILE A 41 -8.20 23.16 0.99
N ILE A 42 -8.13 22.30 -0.04
CA ILE A 42 -7.05 22.30 -1.01
C ILE A 42 -7.64 22.48 -2.41
N ASN A 43 -7.17 23.48 -3.14
CA ASN A 43 -7.51 23.64 -4.55
C ASN A 43 -6.57 22.81 -5.43
N LEU A 44 -6.98 21.58 -5.74
CA LEU A 44 -6.16 20.63 -6.52
C LEU A 44 -5.93 21.11 -7.96
N ALA A 45 -6.87 21.84 -8.54
CA ALA A 45 -6.74 22.37 -9.90
C ALA A 45 -5.60 23.41 -10.00
N ALA A 46 -5.39 24.18 -8.93
CA ALA A 46 -4.35 25.21 -8.87
C ALA A 46 -2.95 24.65 -8.56
N MET A 47 -2.82 23.41 -8.11
CA MET A 47 -1.51 22.83 -7.79
C MET A 47 -0.65 22.69 -9.02
N THR A 48 0.58 23.19 -8.93
CA THR A 48 1.62 23.04 -9.98
C THR A 48 2.37 21.71 -9.83
N ASN A 49 3.19 21.36 -10.79
CA ASN A 49 4.11 20.21 -10.69
C ASN A 49 5.10 20.35 -9.54
N GLU A 50 5.53 21.57 -9.23
CA GLU A 50 6.41 21.85 -8.09
C GLU A 50 5.70 21.59 -6.76
N ASP A 51 4.40 21.97 -6.67
CA ASP A 51 3.58 21.69 -5.48
C ASP A 51 3.36 20.19 -5.27
N ILE A 52 3.23 19.43 -6.37
CA ILE A 52 3.04 17.96 -6.31
C ILE A 52 4.36 17.28 -5.92
N GLY A 53 5.48 17.74 -6.47
CA GLY A 53 6.81 17.26 -6.11
C GLY A 53 7.60 16.65 -7.28
N PRO A 54 8.72 15.99 -7.01
CA PRO A 54 9.58 15.39 -8.05
C PRO A 54 8.89 14.21 -8.74
N GLN A 55 9.42 13.86 -9.92
CA GLN A 55 9.01 12.65 -10.61
C GLN A 55 9.37 11.40 -9.79
N VAL A 56 8.46 10.43 -9.78
CA VAL A 56 8.68 9.14 -9.12
C VAL A 56 9.65 8.31 -9.99
N PRO A 57 10.78 7.83 -9.44
CA PRO A 57 11.73 7.03 -10.19
C PRO A 57 11.07 5.81 -10.87
N ASN A 58 11.45 5.55 -12.11
CA ASN A 58 10.97 4.42 -12.93
C ASN A 58 9.45 4.37 -13.19
N MET A 59 8.74 5.47 -12.96
CA MET A 59 7.30 5.59 -13.16
C MET A 59 6.93 6.60 -14.26
N GLY A 60 7.69 6.64 -15.32
CA GLY A 60 7.49 7.60 -16.43
C GLY A 60 7.67 9.04 -15.96
N THR A 61 6.69 9.89 -16.24
CA THR A 61 6.71 11.29 -15.78
C THR A 61 5.84 11.52 -14.55
N LEU A 62 5.35 10.44 -13.92
CA LEU A 62 4.48 10.51 -12.74
C LEU A 62 5.10 11.37 -11.64
N ARG A 63 4.28 12.29 -11.15
CA ARG A 63 4.46 12.98 -9.87
C ARG A 63 3.30 12.63 -8.97
N THR A 64 3.53 12.52 -7.67
CA THR A 64 2.47 12.21 -6.72
C THR A 64 2.70 12.94 -5.40
N LYS A 65 1.61 13.45 -4.83
CA LYS A 65 1.60 14.02 -3.48
C LYS A 65 0.47 13.43 -2.68
N GLY A 66 0.81 12.72 -1.61
CA GLY A 66 -0.17 12.23 -0.65
C GLY A 66 -0.87 13.37 0.07
N LEU A 67 -2.20 13.31 0.13
CA LEU A 67 -3.04 14.29 0.80
C LEU A 67 -3.71 13.69 2.04
N VAL A 68 -4.10 12.43 1.97
CA VAL A 68 -4.76 11.69 3.04
C VAL A 68 -4.15 10.31 3.13
N SER A 69 -3.89 9.86 4.37
CA SER A 69 -3.47 8.49 4.66
C SER A 69 -4.19 8.02 5.92
N THR A 70 -4.97 6.95 5.80
CA THR A 70 -5.70 6.31 6.90
C THR A 70 -5.59 4.80 6.77
N PRO A 71 -5.95 4.00 7.77
CA PRO A 71 -6.02 2.53 7.65
C PRO A 71 -7.02 2.04 6.58
N HIS A 72 -7.95 2.90 6.15
CA HIS A 72 -9.04 2.53 5.24
C HIS A 72 -8.75 2.91 3.77
N GLY A 73 -7.85 3.85 3.54
CA GLY A 73 -7.52 4.30 2.20
C GLY A 73 -6.55 5.46 2.18
N THR A 74 -6.05 5.76 0.99
CA THR A 74 -5.19 6.91 0.72
C THR A 74 -5.78 7.78 -0.37
N ILE A 75 -5.49 9.07 -0.32
CA ILE A 75 -5.82 10.03 -1.38
C ILE A 75 -4.54 10.76 -1.75
N ALA A 76 -4.25 10.82 -3.04
CA ALA A 76 -3.12 11.56 -3.58
C ALA A 76 -3.53 12.36 -4.82
N VAL A 77 -2.91 13.50 -5.04
CA VAL A 77 -2.92 14.16 -6.34
C VAL A 77 -1.75 13.63 -7.16
N GLN A 78 -2.02 13.34 -8.42
CA GLN A 78 -1.04 12.82 -9.38
C GLN A 78 -1.01 13.68 -10.63
N SER A 79 0.16 13.83 -11.25
CA SER A 79 0.31 14.42 -12.59
C SER A 79 1.31 13.63 -13.42
N GLY A 80 1.17 13.75 -14.74
CA GLY A 80 2.06 13.10 -15.69
C GLY A 80 1.57 11.72 -16.15
N ASN A 81 2.45 11.05 -16.89
CA ASN A 81 2.18 9.74 -17.49
C ASN A 81 2.77 8.61 -16.65
N VAL A 82 2.04 7.50 -16.55
CA VAL A 82 2.42 6.31 -15.78
C VAL A 82 2.54 5.11 -16.72
N PRO A 83 3.62 4.30 -16.66
CA PRO A 83 3.72 3.05 -17.40
C PRO A 83 2.58 2.09 -17.07
N LYS A 84 2.30 1.16 -17.99
CA LYS A 84 1.27 0.13 -17.76
C LYS A 84 1.64 -0.73 -16.54
N HIS A 85 0.71 -0.87 -15.61
CA HIS A 85 0.90 -1.59 -14.36
C HIS A 85 -0.44 -2.09 -13.79
N TYR A 86 -0.36 -2.83 -12.68
CA TYR A 86 -1.53 -3.22 -11.89
C TYR A 86 -1.16 -3.26 -10.40
N HIS A 87 -2.20 -3.27 -9.55
CA HIS A 87 -2.09 -3.44 -8.10
C HIS A 87 -2.80 -4.72 -7.67
N THR A 88 -2.26 -5.46 -6.71
CA THR A 88 -2.85 -6.69 -6.19
C THR A 88 -3.58 -6.49 -4.87
N SER A 89 -3.24 -5.45 -4.12
CA SER A 89 -3.73 -5.22 -2.74
C SER A 89 -4.79 -4.13 -2.64
N ALA A 90 -4.91 -3.25 -3.64
CA ALA A 90 -5.81 -2.09 -3.58
C ALA A 90 -6.62 -1.93 -4.86
N ASP A 91 -7.89 -1.57 -4.71
CA ASP A 91 -8.66 -0.92 -5.78
C ASP A 91 -8.18 0.53 -5.91
N GLU A 92 -8.19 1.06 -7.13
CA GLU A 92 -7.86 2.45 -7.39
C GLU A 92 -9.02 3.16 -8.07
N ILE A 93 -9.30 4.37 -7.64
CA ILE A 93 -10.28 5.26 -8.28
C ILE A 93 -9.55 6.54 -8.64
N GLN A 94 -9.65 6.95 -9.91
CA GLN A 94 -9.07 8.20 -10.36
C GLN A 94 -10.18 9.16 -10.84
N TYR A 95 -10.10 10.39 -10.39
CA TYR A 95 -10.93 11.49 -10.90
C TYR A 95 -10.06 12.49 -11.63
N VAL A 96 -10.33 12.70 -12.92
CA VAL A 96 -9.55 13.60 -13.76
C VAL A 96 -9.88 15.05 -13.42
N ILE A 97 -8.88 15.82 -13.01
CA ILE A 97 -8.99 17.22 -12.58
C ILE A 97 -8.73 18.17 -13.76
N SER A 98 -7.66 17.92 -14.52
CA SER A 98 -7.25 18.76 -15.65
C SER A 98 -6.51 17.97 -16.72
N GLY A 99 -6.35 18.56 -17.89
CA GLY A 99 -5.75 17.93 -19.06
C GLY A 99 -6.63 16.88 -19.70
N ARG A 100 -6.28 16.48 -20.92
CA ARG A 100 -6.89 15.35 -21.63
C ARG A 100 -5.81 14.38 -22.04
N GLY A 101 -6.14 13.11 -22.13
CA GLY A 101 -5.18 12.11 -22.54
C GLY A 101 -5.81 10.76 -22.80
N THR A 102 -5.05 9.84 -23.35
CA THR A 102 -5.46 8.46 -23.56
C THR A 102 -5.15 7.63 -22.32
N PHE A 103 -6.11 6.87 -21.82
CA PHE A 103 -6.00 6.01 -20.65
C PHE A 103 -6.25 4.55 -21.03
N TRP A 104 -5.36 3.66 -20.57
CA TRP A 104 -5.54 2.21 -20.70
C TRP A 104 -6.22 1.64 -19.46
N LEU A 105 -7.29 0.86 -19.66
CA LEU A 105 -7.96 0.09 -18.61
C LEU A 105 -8.25 -1.32 -19.13
N GLY A 106 -7.56 -2.30 -18.57
CA GLY A 106 -7.60 -3.67 -19.11
C GLY A 106 -7.05 -3.73 -20.53
N SER A 107 -7.87 -4.14 -21.47
CA SER A 107 -7.55 -4.21 -22.92
C SER A 107 -8.01 -2.97 -23.69
N GLU A 108 -8.73 -2.06 -23.06
CA GLU A 108 -9.31 -0.89 -23.73
C GLU A 108 -8.44 0.36 -23.52
N GLN A 109 -8.41 1.18 -24.56
CA GLN A 109 -7.85 2.53 -24.50
C GLN A 109 -8.94 3.53 -24.82
N ARG A 110 -9.07 4.55 -23.97
CA ARG A 110 -10.07 5.61 -24.15
C ARG A 110 -9.43 6.96 -23.94
N GLU A 111 -10.00 7.98 -24.59
CA GLU A 111 -9.70 9.35 -24.23
C GLU A 111 -10.45 9.70 -22.95
N VAL A 112 -9.76 10.36 -22.03
CA VAL A 112 -10.29 10.85 -20.75
C VAL A 112 -9.95 12.33 -20.57
N GLY A 113 -10.79 13.03 -19.81
CA GLY A 113 -10.64 14.45 -19.54
C GLY A 113 -11.30 14.88 -18.24
N PRO A 114 -11.28 16.18 -17.92
CA PRO A 114 -11.82 16.69 -16.66
C PRO A 114 -13.27 16.27 -16.43
N GLY A 115 -13.54 15.73 -15.23
CA GLY A 115 -14.84 15.20 -14.84
C GLY A 115 -14.98 13.69 -14.98
N ASP A 116 -14.08 13.02 -15.69
CA ASP A 116 -14.12 11.55 -15.80
C ASP A 116 -13.70 10.88 -14.48
N LEU A 117 -14.47 9.87 -14.09
CA LEU A 117 -14.16 8.98 -12.99
C LEU A 117 -13.75 7.61 -13.56
N ILE A 118 -12.56 7.15 -13.21
CA ILE A 118 -11.99 5.88 -13.64
C ILE A 118 -11.96 4.95 -12.44
N ILE A 119 -12.64 3.80 -12.54
CA ILE A 119 -12.68 2.78 -11.50
C ILE A 119 -11.79 1.62 -11.94
N ILE A 120 -10.76 1.34 -11.15
CA ILE A 120 -9.69 0.38 -11.45
C ILE A 120 -9.70 -0.67 -10.35
N PRO A 121 -10.37 -1.82 -10.54
CA PRO A 121 -10.32 -2.91 -9.57
C PRO A 121 -8.89 -3.45 -9.42
N LYS A 122 -8.54 -3.91 -8.25
CA LYS A 122 -7.27 -4.64 -8.03
C LYS A 122 -7.10 -5.76 -9.05
N GLY A 123 -5.88 -5.93 -9.54
CA GLY A 123 -5.55 -6.85 -10.63
C GLY A 123 -5.81 -6.30 -12.03
N ALA A 124 -6.56 -5.21 -12.18
CA ALA A 124 -6.81 -4.62 -13.50
C ALA A 124 -5.56 -3.87 -14.00
N ALA A 125 -5.06 -4.28 -15.15
CA ALA A 125 -3.96 -3.57 -15.81
C ALA A 125 -4.43 -2.20 -16.27
N HIS A 126 -3.63 -1.18 -15.99
CA HIS A 126 -3.95 0.20 -16.39
C HIS A 126 -2.69 1.02 -16.62
N ALA A 127 -2.84 2.12 -17.34
CA ALA A 127 -1.79 3.10 -17.54
C ALA A 127 -2.38 4.48 -17.48
N GLY A 128 -1.68 5.37 -16.82
CA GLY A 128 -2.00 6.78 -16.83
C GLY A 128 -1.84 7.34 -18.24
N SER A 129 -2.48 8.44 -18.45
CA SER A 129 -2.65 8.97 -19.79
C SER A 129 -1.37 9.54 -20.37
N VAL A 130 -1.18 9.28 -21.64
CA VAL A 130 -0.37 10.15 -22.47
C VAL A 130 -1.18 11.42 -22.70
N ALA A 131 -0.73 12.55 -22.17
CA ALA A 131 -1.43 13.83 -22.33
C ALA A 131 -1.55 14.18 -23.82
N THR A 132 -2.77 14.39 -24.29
CA THR A 132 -3.06 14.84 -25.65
C THR A 132 -3.27 16.36 -25.70
N SER A 133 -3.70 16.95 -24.59
CA SER A 133 -3.74 18.40 -24.42
C SER A 133 -3.68 18.79 -22.94
N GLY A 134 -2.91 19.85 -22.66
CA GLY A 134 -2.70 20.35 -21.31
C GLY A 134 -1.94 19.39 -20.42
N GLU A 135 -1.79 19.74 -19.16
CA GLU A 135 -1.16 18.89 -18.17
C GLU A 135 -2.21 17.94 -17.54
N PHE A 136 -2.00 16.65 -17.69
CA PHE A 136 -2.88 15.66 -17.09
C PHE A 136 -2.70 15.60 -15.59
N LYS A 137 -3.78 15.79 -14.85
CA LYS A 137 -3.80 15.74 -13.40
C LYS A 137 -5.03 14.98 -12.92
N ALA A 138 -4.86 14.08 -11.96
CA ALA A 138 -5.93 13.30 -11.37
C ALA A 138 -5.80 13.23 -9.85
N LEU A 139 -6.96 13.06 -9.19
CA LEU A 139 -7.04 12.62 -7.81
C LEU A 139 -7.06 11.08 -7.82
N ALA A 140 -6.11 10.44 -7.15
CA ALA A 140 -6.05 8.99 -6.99
C ALA A 140 -6.46 8.62 -5.57
N ILE A 141 -7.42 7.69 -5.46
CA ILE A 141 -7.92 7.12 -4.20
C ILE A 141 -7.63 5.64 -4.23
N LYS A 142 -6.99 5.10 -3.18
CA LYS A 142 -6.71 3.66 -3.06
C LYS A 142 -7.39 3.07 -1.84
N LEU A 143 -8.07 1.94 -2.03
CA LEU A 143 -8.93 1.25 -1.06
C LEU A 143 -8.67 -0.26 -1.07
N PRO A 144 -8.10 -0.84 0.01
CA PRO A 144 -7.43 -0.18 1.14
C PRO A 144 -6.17 0.57 0.71
N PRO A 145 -5.37 1.13 1.62
CA PRO A 145 -4.06 1.68 1.28
C PRO A 145 -3.22 0.67 0.50
N GLN A 146 -2.57 1.12 -0.56
CA GLN A 146 -1.69 0.26 -1.35
C GLN A 146 -0.53 -0.23 -0.49
N ALA A 147 -0.27 -1.53 -0.50
CA ALA A 147 0.90 -2.12 0.15
C ALA A 147 2.21 -1.63 -0.49
N ALA A 148 3.28 -1.59 0.31
CA ALA A 148 4.60 -1.25 -0.22
C ALA A 148 5.00 -2.25 -1.32
N GLY A 149 5.49 -1.74 -2.46
CA GLY A 149 5.91 -2.56 -3.59
C GLY A 149 4.77 -3.13 -4.45
N ASP A 150 3.52 -2.78 -4.18
CA ASP A 150 2.34 -3.29 -4.92
C ASP A 150 2.06 -2.51 -6.22
N THR A 151 3.11 -2.09 -6.92
CA THR A 151 3.02 -1.59 -8.29
C THR A 151 3.78 -2.55 -9.19
N HIS A 152 3.05 -3.34 -9.97
CA HIS A 152 3.60 -4.37 -10.83
C HIS A 152 3.60 -3.87 -12.27
N LEU A 153 4.77 -3.45 -12.76
CA LEU A 153 4.94 -2.96 -14.13
C LEU A 153 4.70 -4.09 -15.13
N LEU A 154 4.04 -3.74 -16.24
CA LEU A 154 3.85 -4.62 -17.40
C LEU A 154 4.76 -4.17 -18.55
N PRO A 155 5.22 -5.13 -19.39
CA PRO A 155 6.03 -4.83 -20.57
C PRO A 155 5.29 -4.00 -21.62
#